data_b1a25d4ad2ce188607fc0514b7110956
#
_entry.id   b1a25d4ad2ce188607fc0514b7110956
#
_cell.length_a   1.000
_cell.length_b   1.000
_cell.length_c   1.000
_cell.angle_alpha   90.00
_cell.angle_beta   90.00
_cell.angle_gamma   90.00
#
_symmetry.space_group_name_H-M   'P 1'
#
loop_
_entity.id
_entity.type
_entity.pdbx_description
1 polymer ?
#
loop_
_entity_poly.entity_id
_entity_poly.type
_entity_poly.pdbx_seq_one_letter_code
_entity_poly.pdbx_strand_id
1 'polypeptide(L)'
;AHRETAGAFTWESENVTADGINVHFMHGFGWLIQMSKDVYYKNCNLAPRANSGHTTVSFADGIHASGAAGEIVIENCNFANTHDDPINMHGTFTRVESRRDDYTLTLKYIHGQQGGFTQYHVGDKVQFFTRDTLESTDGEKQYTVAEVIQDADVDGRNMIVRFEEKLPTNLSDRISGQPKY
;
A
#
# COMPACT_ATOMS: atom_id res chain seq x y z
N ALA A 1 -13.85 17.45 -5.64
CA ALA A 1 -12.39 17.52 -5.79
C ALA A 1 -11.85 16.12 -5.95
N HIS A 2 -10.89 15.96 -6.83
CA HIS A 2 -10.35 14.64 -7.17
C HIS A 2 -9.04 14.40 -6.42
N ARG A 3 -8.88 13.22 -5.85
CA ARG A 3 -7.65 12.75 -5.18
C ARG A 3 -6.72 12.02 -6.17
N GLU A 4 -6.70 12.43 -7.42
CA GLU A 4 -6.07 11.69 -8.52
C GLU A 4 -4.55 11.85 -8.60
N THR A 5 -3.99 12.84 -7.91
CA THR A 5 -2.56 13.12 -7.94
C THR A 5 -2.00 13.21 -6.53
N ALA A 6 -0.74 12.79 -6.36
CA ALA A 6 0.02 13.09 -5.15
C ALA A 6 0.59 14.52 -5.23
N GLY A 7 0.69 15.18 -4.09
CA GLY A 7 1.40 16.46 -3.98
C GLY A 7 2.92 16.28 -4.09
N ALA A 8 3.42 15.21 -3.50
CA ALA A 8 4.77 14.69 -3.67
C ALA A 8 4.69 13.16 -3.70
N PHE A 9 5.61 12.48 -4.36
CA PHE A 9 5.54 11.05 -4.56
C PHE A 9 6.90 10.37 -4.40
N THR A 10 6.95 9.40 -3.47
CA THR A 10 8.05 8.47 -3.31
C THR A 10 7.57 7.11 -3.79
N TRP A 11 8.07 6.68 -4.94
CA TRP A 11 7.61 5.50 -5.67
C TRP A 11 8.76 4.53 -5.90
N GLU A 12 8.56 3.26 -5.57
CA GLU A 12 9.51 2.16 -5.82
C GLU A 12 10.97 2.57 -5.51
N SER A 13 11.16 3.24 -4.38
CA SER A 13 12.43 3.83 -3.99
C SER A 13 12.94 3.26 -2.67
N GLU A 14 14.24 3.27 -2.45
CA GLU A 14 14.90 2.77 -1.24
C GLU A 14 15.81 3.84 -0.62
N ASN A 15 15.88 3.86 0.73
CA ASN A 15 16.74 4.78 1.49
C ASN A 15 16.49 6.26 1.18
N VAL A 16 15.22 6.66 1.11
CA VAL A 16 14.82 8.04 0.81
C VAL A 16 14.80 8.86 2.10
N THR A 17 15.48 9.99 2.11
CA THR A 17 15.45 10.95 3.23
C THR A 17 14.98 12.31 2.77
N ALA A 18 13.97 12.83 3.45
CA ALA A 18 13.51 14.22 3.36
C ALA A 18 13.84 14.91 4.70
N ASP A 19 14.72 15.91 4.69
CA ASP A 19 15.15 16.61 5.89
C ASP A 19 14.99 18.13 5.74
N GLY A 20 14.36 18.76 6.71
CA GLY A 20 14.17 20.20 6.75
C GLY A 20 13.19 20.76 5.69
N ILE A 21 12.31 19.93 5.15
CA ILE A 21 11.37 20.34 4.10
C ILE A 21 10.19 21.11 4.70
N ASN A 22 9.88 22.28 4.13
CA ASN A 22 8.67 23.03 4.45
C ASN A 22 7.66 22.90 3.31
N VAL A 23 6.53 22.28 3.61
CA VAL A 23 5.40 22.14 2.69
C VAL A 23 4.28 23.06 3.15
N HIS A 24 3.88 23.99 2.30
CA HIS A 24 2.83 24.96 2.65
C HIS A 24 1.48 24.66 2.00
N PHE A 25 1.49 23.92 0.93
CA PHE A 25 0.29 23.43 0.25
C PHE A 25 0.64 22.29 -0.69
N MET A 26 -0.15 21.22 -0.65
CA MET A 26 -0.07 20.10 -1.59
C MET A 26 -1.45 19.83 -2.19
N HIS A 27 -1.45 19.57 -3.47
CA HIS A 27 -2.64 19.10 -4.17
C HIS A 27 -2.82 17.59 -3.99
N GLY A 28 -4.05 17.12 -4.09
CA GLY A 28 -4.36 15.69 -4.12
C GLY A 28 -4.08 14.96 -2.81
N PHE A 29 -3.34 13.88 -2.88
CA PHE A 29 -3.10 12.94 -1.78
C PHE A 29 -2.06 13.37 -0.73
N GLY A 30 -1.51 14.56 -0.86
CA GLY A 30 -0.40 14.94 -0.01
C GLY A 30 0.91 14.26 -0.42
N TRP A 31 1.75 13.86 0.51
CA TRP A 31 3.01 13.16 0.23
C TRP A 31 2.79 11.65 0.27
N LEU A 32 2.69 11.04 -0.90
CA LEU A 32 2.43 9.62 -1.07
C LEU A 32 3.74 8.83 -1.09
N ILE A 33 3.82 7.80 -0.25
CA ILE A 33 4.87 6.78 -0.26
C ILE A 33 4.22 5.49 -0.74
N GLN A 34 4.71 4.90 -1.82
CA GLN A 34 4.14 3.67 -2.34
C GLN A 34 5.24 2.72 -2.81
N MET A 35 5.13 1.44 -2.43
CA MET A 35 6.08 0.38 -2.78
C MET A 35 7.54 0.77 -2.57
N SER A 36 7.80 1.54 -1.53
CA SER A 36 9.12 2.05 -1.19
C SER A 36 9.60 1.46 0.13
N LYS A 37 10.91 1.47 0.36
CA LYS A 37 11.53 0.88 1.54
C LYS A 37 12.49 1.85 2.18
N ASP A 38 12.52 1.86 3.52
CA ASP A 38 13.43 2.68 4.32
C ASP A 38 13.33 4.17 3.98
N VAL A 39 12.22 4.82 4.44
CA VAL A 39 11.89 6.22 4.14
C VAL A 39 11.92 7.04 5.42
N TYR A 40 12.63 8.16 5.40
CA TYR A 40 12.89 9.00 6.56
C TYR A 40 12.44 10.44 6.31
N TYR A 41 11.53 10.94 7.15
CA TYR A 41 11.14 12.35 7.20
C TYR A 41 11.66 12.95 8.50
N LYS A 42 12.53 13.96 8.39
CA LYS A 42 13.17 14.61 9.55
C LYS A 42 12.99 16.11 9.46
N ASN A 43 12.68 16.72 10.60
CA ASN A 43 12.58 18.18 10.71
C ASN A 43 11.66 18.82 9.64
N CYS A 44 10.64 18.09 9.17
CA CYS A 44 9.75 18.59 8.15
C CYS A 44 8.55 19.33 8.75
N ASN A 45 8.09 20.34 8.05
CA ASN A 45 6.93 21.14 8.46
C ASN A 45 5.89 21.14 7.35
N LEU A 46 4.77 20.50 7.60
CA LEU A 46 3.62 20.44 6.71
C LEU A 46 2.50 21.31 7.31
N ALA A 47 2.50 22.58 6.97
CA ALA A 47 1.54 23.55 7.50
C ALA A 47 1.28 24.69 6.50
N PRO A 48 0.06 25.23 6.41
CA PRO A 48 -0.22 26.39 5.58
C PRO A 48 0.69 27.56 5.97
N ARG A 49 1.17 28.29 4.98
CA ARG A 49 1.96 29.50 5.24
C ARG A 49 1.09 30.57 5.89
N ALA A 50 1.58 31.19 6.94
CA ALA A 50 0.90 32.29 7.60
C ALA A 50 0.51 33.39 6.59
N ASN A 51 -0.69 33.90 6.71
CA ASN A 51 -1.24 34.97 5.86
C ASN A 51 -1.36 34.63 4.36
N SER A 52 -1.28 33.36 3.99
CA SER A 52 -1.43 32.90 2.58
C SER A 52 -2.89 32.86 2.11
N GLY A 53 -3.83 32.82 3.04
CA GLY A 53 -5.24 32.54 2.75
C GLY A 53 -5.55 31.06 2.60
N HIS A 54 -4.56 30.17 2.61
CA HIS A 54 -4.80 28.72 2.62
C HIS A 54 -5.25 28.28 4.01
N THR A 55 -6.33 27.51 4.05
CA THR A 55 -6.88 26.93 5.28
C THR A 55 -6.38 25.49 5.52
N THR A 56 -5.76 24.89 4.52
CA THR A 56 -5.26 23.51 4.57
C THR A 56 -3.89 23.39 3.90
N VAL A 57 -3.09 22.43 4.35
CA VAL A 57 -1.80 22.08 3.75
C VAL A 57 -1.93 20.96 2.70
N SER A 58 -2.90 20.07 2.87
CA SER A 58 -3.17 18.98 1.93
C SER A 58 -4.67 18.78 1.75
N PHE A 59 -5.06 18.32 0.57
CA PHE A 59 -6.47 18.04 0.27
C PHE A 59 -6.92 16.67 0.83
N ALA A 60 -5.99 15.78 1.12
CA ALA A 60 -6.19 14.51 1.81
C ALA A 60 -5.18 14.43 2.96
N ASP A 61 -4.48 13.30 3.09
CA ASP A 61 -3.51 13.07 4.15
C ASP A 61 -2.29 14.00 4.02
N GLY A 62 -1.56 14.18 5.11
CA GLY A 62 -0.26 14.86 5.07
C GLY A 62 0.82 13.93 4.48
N ILE A 63 1.03 12.78 5.12
CA ILE A 63 1.84 11.67 4.60
C ILE A 63 0.95 10.44 4.50
N HIS A 64 1.00 9.76 3.36
CA HIS A 64 0.25 8.54 3.11
C HIS A 64 1.19 7.44 2.63
N ALA A 65 1.40 6.41 3.45
CA ALA A 65 2.23 5.25 3.10
C ALA A 65 1.36 4.03 2.79
N SER A 66 1.51 3.49 1.59
CA SER A 66 0.77 2.32 1.09
C SER A 66 1.73 1.28 0.53
N GLY A 67 1.73 0.07 1.11
CA GLY A 67 2.59 -1.02 0.66
C GLY A 67 4.09 -0.74 0.83
N ALA A 68 4.46 0.09 1.77
CA ALA A 68 5.85 0.35 2.09
C ALA A 68 6.46 -0.75 2.96
N ALA A 69 7.77 -0.92 2.90
CA ALA A 69 8.54 -1.91 3.62
C ALA A 69 9.70 -1.27 4.42
N GLY A 70 10.38 -2.09 5.24
CA GLY A 70 11.49 -1.63 6.06
C GLY A 70 11.04 -0.63 7.14
N GLU A 71 11.82 0.42 7.33
CA GLU A 71 11.55 1.46 8.31
C GLU A 71 10.91 2.68 7.66
N ILE A 72 9.83 3.19 8.27
CA ILE A 72 9.31 4.53 7.97
C ILE A 72 9.47 5.36 9.24
N VAL A 73 10.37 6.33 9.20
CA VAL A 73 10.69 7.17 10.34
C VAL A 73 10.18 8.59 10.10
N ILE A 74 9.39 9.10 11.03
CA ILE A 74 8.91 10.48 11.02
C ILE A 74 9.35 11.12 12.33
N GLU A 75 10.39 11.95 12.26
CA GLU A 75 11.07 12.50 13.40
C GLU A 75 11.08 14.03 13.37
N ASN A 76 10.70 14.65 14.50
CA ASN A 76 10.69 16.10 14.65
C ASN A 76 9.94 16.85 13.52
N CYS A 77 8.79 16.27 13.09
CA CYS A 77 7.96 16.84 12.05
C CYS A 77 6.72 17.50 12.65
N ASN A 78 6.25 18.56 12.00
CA ASN A 78 5.01 19.25 12.36
C ASN A 78 3.98 19.07 11.24
N PHE A 79 2.75 18.74 11.63
CA PHE A 79 1.60 18.61 10.74
C PHE A 79 0.46 19.49 11.22
N ALA A 80 -0.04 20.35 10.37
CA ALA A 80 -1.16 21.23 10.71
C ALA A 80 -2.12 21.37 9.53
N ASN A 81 -3.41 21.30 9.84
CA ASN A 81 -4.50 21.59 8.90
C ASN A 81 -4.48 20.67 7.65
N THR A 82 -4.34 19.38 7.83
CA THR A 82 -4.67 18.39 6.81
C THR A 82 -6.20 18.26 6.72
N HIS A 83 -6.74 17.92 5.55
CA HIS A 83 -8.17 17.62 5.42
C HIS A 83 -8.54 16.21 5.85
N ASP A 84 -7.57 15.32 5.89
CA ASP A 84 -7.70 13.95 6.35
C ASP A 84 -6.58 13.67 7.37
N ASP A 85 -6.07 12.46 7.47
CA ASP A 85 -5.07 12.12 8.47
C ASP A 85 -3.77 12.90 8.29
N PRO A 86 -3.13 13.38 9.35
CA PRO A 86 -1.79 13.93 9.24
C PRO A 86 -0.78 12.87 8.77
N ILE A 87 -0.95 11.62 9.22
CA ILE A 87 -0.15 10.46 8.83
C ILE A 87 -1.07 9.26 8.71
N ASN A 88 -1.09 8.64 7.54
CA ASN A 88 -1.81 7.40 7.26
C ASN A 88 -0.82 6.35 6.76
N MET A 89 -0.78 5.19 7.41
CA MET A 89 0.10 4.08 7.02
C MET A 89 -0.70 2.79 7.00
N HIS A 90 -0.70 2.11 5.86
CA HIS A 90 -1.40 0.83 5.74
C HIS A 90 -0.74 -0.10 4.72
N GLY A 91 -1.00 -1.40 4.89
CA GLY A 91 -0.65 -2.40 3.89
C GLY A 91 -1.58 -2.36 2.69
N THR A 92 -1.15 -2.98 1.62
CA THR A 92 -1.97 -3.21 0.43
C THR A 92 -2.47 -4.65 0.45
N PHE A 93 -3.79 -4.81 0.58
CA PHE A 93 -4.39 -6.13 0.59
C PHE A 93 -4.82 -6.55 -0.81
N THR A 94 -4.54 -7.81 -1.12
CA THR A 94 -5.07 -8.49 -2.29
C THR A 94 -5.98 -9.63 -1.85
N ARG A 95 -6.77 -10.15 -2.75
CA ARG A 95 -7.57 -11.35 -2.50
C ARG A 95 -7.14 -12.49 -3.42
N VAL A 96 -7.37 -13.70 -2.99
CA VAL A 96 -7.31 -14.87 -3.85
C VAL A 96 -8.49 -14.79 -4.83
N GLU A 97 -8.20 -14.65 -6.11
CA GLU A 97 -9.20 -14.63 -7.18
C GLU A 97 -9.45 -16.04 -7.72
N SER A 98 -8.39 -16.82 -7.88
CA SER A 98 -8.47 -18.23 -8.23
C SER A 98 -7.23 -19.01 -7.83
N ARG A 99 -7.40 -20.31 -7.61
CA ARG A 99 -6.33 -21.27 -7.42
C ARG A 99 -6.04 -21.94 -8.76
N ARG A 100 -4.78 -21.96 -9.18
CA ARG A 100 -4.34 -22.59 -10.43
C ARG A 100 -3.83 -24.02 -10.21
N ASP A 101 -3.08 -24.21 -9.15
CA ASP A 101 -2.55 -25.52 -8.73
C ASP A 101 -2.21 -25.49 -7.22
N ASP A 102 -1.50 -26.51 -6.73
CA ASP A 102 -1.15 -26.62 -5.30
C ASP A 102 -0.15 -25.55 -4.82
N TYR A 103 0.46 -24.79 -5.71
CA TYR A 103 1.49 -23.80 -5.41
C TYR A 103 1.22 -22.42 -6.02
N THR A 104 0.21 -22.30 -6.89
CA THR A 104 0.01 -21.09 -7.71
C THR A 104 -1.38 -20.50 -7.54
N LEU A 105 -1.44 -19.20 -7.26
CA LEU A 105 -2.67 -18.43 -7.15
C LEU A 105 -2.71 -17.30 -8.19
N THR A 106 -3.92 -16.95 -8.59
CA THR A 106 -4.22 -15.62 -9.10
C THR A 106 -4.66 -14.75 -7.94
N LEU A 107 -3.93 -13.68 -7.67
CA LEU A 107 -4.19 -12.67 -6.64
C LEU A 107 -4.67 -11.39 -7.31
N LYS A 108 -5.51 -10.62 -6.63
CA LYS A 108 -6.13 -9.44 -7.21
C LYS A 108 -6.18 -8.27 -6.23
N TYR A 109 -5.82 -7.08 -6.69
CA TYR A 109 -6.08 -5.84 -5.96
C TYR A 109 -7.58 -5.62 -5.79
N ILE A 110 -8.01 -5.33 -4.57
CA ILE A 110 -9.43 -5.12 -4.23
C ILE A 110 -9.83 -3.65 -4.20
N HIS A 111 -8.96 -2.76 -3.80
CA HIS A 111 -9.27 -1.34 -3.69
C HIS A 111 -9.27 -0.68 -5.07
N GLY A 112 -10.24 0.22 -5.31
CA GLY A 112 -10.40 0.89 -6.61
C GLY A 112 -9.24 1.76 -7.08
N GLN A 113 -8.45 2.25 -6.12
CA GLN A 113 -7.27 3.10 -6.37
C GLN A 113 -5.95 2.31 -6.39
N GLN A 114 -6.00 0.99 -6.24
CA GLN A 114 -4.83 0.11 -6.27
C GLN A 114 -4.82 -0.70 -7.56
N GLY A 115 -3.66 -0.77 -8.19
CA GLY A 115 -3.44 -1.54 -9.41
C GLY A 115 -2.31 -0.96 -10.25
N GLY A 116 -1.81 -1.76 -11.18
CA GLY A 116 -0.78 -1.36 -12.12
C GLY A 116 0.64 -1.25 -11.54
N PHE A 117 0.88 -1.78 -10.34
CA PHE A 117 2.20 -1.78 -9.71
C PHE A 117 2.49 -3.15 -9.07
N THR A 118 3.78 -3.45 -8.93
CA THR A 118 4.29 -4.70 -8.37
C THR A 118 3.97 -4.78 -6.87
N GLN A 119 3.27 -5.85 -6.44
CA GLN A 119 2.96 -6.11 -5.04
C GLN A 119 3.89 -7.16 -4.43
N TYR A 120 4.27 -8.15 -5.21
CA TYR A 120 5.00 -9.32 -4.74
C TYR A 120 6.38 -9.41 -5.37
N HIS A 121 7.37 -9.73 -4.54
CA HIS A 121 8.75 -9.99 -4.97
C HIS A 121 9.17 -11.40 -4.54
N VAL A 122 10.05 -12.02 -5.29
CA VAL A 122 10.61 -13.33 -4.92
C VAL A 122 11.27 -13.24 -3.54
N GLY A 123 10.90 -14.15 -2.65
CA GLY A 123 11.34 -14.17 -1.26
C GLY A 123 10.38 -13.51 -0.27
N ASP A 124 9.37 -12.77 -0.73
CA ASP A 124 8.36 -12.19 0.15
C ASP A 124 7.60 -13.27 0.93
N LYS A 125 7.22 -12.94 2.16
CA LYS A 125 6.41 -13.79 3.03
C LYS A 125 4.96 -13.34 3.01
N VAL A 126 4.07 -14.25 2.65
CA VAL A 126 2.62 -14.00 2.52
C VAL A 126 1.86 -14.83 3.52
N GLN A 127 0.88 -14.24 4.15
CA GLN A 127 -0.09 -14.89 5.03
C GLN A 127 -1.50 -14.74 4.46
N PHE A 128 -2.34 -15.75 4.67
CA PHE A 128 -3.72 -15.73 4.19
C PHE A 128 -4.70 -15.59 5.36
N PHE A 129 -5.70 -14.73 5.17
CA PHE A 129 -6.74 -14.44 6.14
C PHE A 129 -8.13 -14.60 5.54
N THR A 130 -9.07 -15.05 6.35
CA THR A 130 -10.49 -15.03 5.97
C THR A 130 -11.00 -13.59 5.96
N ARG A 131 -11.79 -13.24 4.95
CA ARG A 131 -12.27 -11.85 4.82
C ARG A 131 -13.26 -11.44 5.91
N ASP A 132 -14.08 -12.38 6.35
CA ASP A 132 -15.20 -12.07 7.26
C ASP A 132 -14.74 -11.92 8.71
N THR A 133 -13.76 -12.72 9.13
CA THR A 133 -13.30 -12.73 10.53
C THR A 133 -11.91 -12.15 10.72
N LEU A 134 -11.14 -11.99 9.62
CA LEU A 134 -9.72 -11.64 9.63
C LEU A 134 -8.86 -12.65 10.39
N GLU A 135 -9.34 -13.87 10.54
CA GLU A 135 -8.58 -14.96 11.12
C GLU A 135 -7.65 -15.58 10.08
N SER A 136 -6.46 -15.96 10.51
CA SER A 136 -5.52 -16.69 9.65
C SER A 136 -6.13 -18.03 9.21
N THR A 137 -5.98 -18.36 7.92
CA THR A 137 -6.47 -19.63 7.37
C THR A 137 -5.62 -20.84 7.79
N ASP A 138 -4.39 -20.60 8.27
CA ASP A 138 -3.41 -21.65 8.60
C ASP A 138 -2.48 -21.23 9.75
N GLY A 139 -3.04 -20.62 10.78
CA GLY A 139 -2.29 -20.12 11.93
C GLY A 139 -1.28 -19.05 11.52
N GLU A 140 -0.08 -19.10 12.10
CA GLU A 140 0.99 -18.14 11.80
C GLU A 140 1.86 -18.52 10.59
N LYS A 141 1.44 -19.52 9.82
CA LYS A 141 2.21 -20.00 8.68
C LYS A 141 2.33 -18.93 7.61
N GLN A 142 3.55 -18.78 7.11
CA GLN A 142 3.90 -17.90 6.02
C GLN A 142 4.28 -18.72 4.79
N TYR A 143 3.96 -18.18 3.63
CA TYR A 143 4.24 -18.77 2.34
C TYR A 143 5.21 -17.88 1.57
N THR A 144 6.29 -18.46 1.08
CA THR A 144 7.35 -17.72 0.38
C THR A 144 7.02 -17.60 -1.09
N VAL A 145 7.08 -16.39 -1.61
CA VAL A 145 6.95 -16.16 -3.06
C VAL A 145 8.16 -16.74 -3.77
N ALA A 146 7.94 -17.76 -4.59
CA ALA A 146 8.98 -18.40 -5.41
C ALA A 146 9.13 -17.71 -6.77
N GLU A 147 8.02 -17.24 -7.35
CA GLU A 147 8.00 -16.64 -8.67
C GLU A 147 6.77 -15.74 -8.85
N VAL A 148 6.95 -14.60 -9.48
CA VAL A 148 5.85 -13.77 -10.00
C VAL A 148 5.73 -14.06 -11.49
N ILE A 149 4.79 -14.95 -11.85
CA ILE A 149 4.58 -15.42 -13.23
C ILE A 149 3.95 -14.31 -14.09
N GLN A 150 3.04 -13.54 -13.50
CA GLN A 150 2.43 -12.36 -14.11
C GLN A 150 2.27 -11.28 -13.06
N ASP A 151 2.77 -10.10 -13.35
CA ASP A 151 2.61 -8.93 -12.49
C ASP A 151 1.35 -8.13 -12.84
N ALA A 152 0.97 -7.22 -11.96
CA ALA A 152 -0.21 -6.37 -12.10
C ALA A 152 -0.08 -5.30 -13.20
N ASP A 153 1.11 -5.05 -13.72
CA ASP A 153 1.35 -4.14 -14.85
C ASP A 153 0.72 -4.65 -16.14
N VAL A 154 0.51 -5.97 -16.27
CA VAL A 154 -0.04 -6.61 -17.48
C VAL A 154 -1.53 -6.33 -17.65
N ASP A 155 -2.33 -6.48 -16.59
CA ASP A 155 -3.79 -6.26 -16.63
C ASP A 155 -4.30 -5.22 -15.63
N GLY A 156 -3.39 -4.58 -14.92
CA GLY A 156 -3.63 -3.55 -13.95
C GLY A 156 -4.13 -4.04 -12.58
N ARG A 157 -4.57 -5.30 -12.44
CA ARG A 157 -5.15 -5.78 -11.18
C ARG A 157 -4.79 -7.18 -10.76
N ASN A 158 -4.62 -8.11 -11.68
CA ASN A 158 -4.38 -9.51 -11.35
C ASN A 158 -2.90 -9.82 -11.44
N MET A 159 -2.44 -10.63 -10.48
CA MET A 159 -1.08 -11.14 -10.42
C MET A 159 -1.15 -12.66 -10.34
N ILE A 160 -0.23 -13.35 -11.01
CA ILE A 160 -0.09 -14.80 -10.90
C ILE A 160 1.19 -15.07 -10.13
N VAL A 161 1.03 -15.61 -8.93
CA VAL A 161 2.13 -15.81 -7.98
C VAL A 161 2.25 -17.28 -7.63
N ARG A 162 3.46 -17.81 -7.73
CA ARG A 162 3.85 -19.15 -7.30
C ARG A 162 4.58 -19.09 -5.97
N PHE A 163 4.27 -20.03 -5.08
CA PHE A 163 4.85 -20.15 -3.75
C PHE A 163 5.77 -21.38 -3.65
N GLU A 164 6.74 -21.36 -2.74
CA GLU A 164 7.63 -22.49 -2.46
C GLU A 164 6.87 -23.60 -1.76
N GLU A 165 5.99 -23.25 -0.82
CA GLU A 165 5.24 -24.19 0.00
C GLU A 165 3.91 -24.56 -0.66
N LYS A 166 3.47 -25.80 -0.44
CA LYS A 166 2.15 -26.23 -0.82
C LYS A 166 1.09 -25.41 -0.07
N LEU A 167 0.19 -24.83 -0.83
CA LEU A 167 -0.88 -23.97 -0.34
C LEU A 167 -1.98 -24.77 0.38
N PRO A 168 -2.64 -24.20 1.40
CA PRO A 168 -3.74 -24.84 2.09
C PRO A 168 -4.93 -25.05 1.14
N THR A 169 -5.64 -26.17 1.35
CA THR A 169 -6.74 -26.58 0.47
C THR A 169 -8.00 -25.72 0.61
N ASN A 170 -8.12 -24.98 1.70
CA ASN A 170 -9.24 -24.09 1.98
C ASN A 170 -9.11 -22.68 1.37
N LEU A 171 -8.03 -22.39 0.67
CA LEU A 171 -7.96 -21.21 -0.20
C LEU A 171 -8.84 -21.46 -1.42
N SER A 172 -10.11 -21.18 -1.30
CA SER A 172 -11.09 -21.40 -2.34
C SER A 172 -11.21 -20.20 -3.26
N ASP A 173 -11.48 -20.51 -4.51
CA ASP A 173 -12.07 -19.56 -5.45
C ASP A 173 -13.26 -18.85 -4.81
N ARG A 174 -13.50 -17.64 -5.23
CA ARG A 174 -14.65 -16.83 -4.86
C ARG A 174 -15.93 -17.69 -4.81
N ILE A 175 -16.43 -17.98 -3.61
CA ILE A 175 -17.73 -18.64 -3.47
C ILE A 175 -18.76 -17.73 -4.15
N SER A 176 -19.36 -18.22 -5.23
CA SER A 176 -20.42 -17.53 -5.93
C SER A 176 -21.57 -17.24 -4.96
N GLY A 177 -21.80 -15.98 -4.64
CA GLY A 177 -22.89 -15.56 -3.74
C GLY A 177 -22.50 -14.62 -2.61
N GLN A 178 -21.23 -14.32 -2.40
CA GLN A 178 -20.81 -13.32 -1.42
C GLN A 178 -20.97 -11.88 -1.95
N PRO A 179 -21.43 -10.92 -1.12
CA PRO A 179 -21.63 -9.54 -1.53
C PRO A 179 -20.35 -8.92 -2.09
N LYS A 180 -20.51 -8.11 -3.13
CA LYS A 180 -19.44 -7.24 -3.64
C LYS A 180 -19.27 -6.10 -2.65
N TYR A 181 -18.21 -6.10 -1.87
CA TYR A 181 -17.73 -4.92 -1.16
C TYR A 181 -16.25 -4.72 -1.44
#